data_eb099009477aaf7d9ba9925b391a2e88
#
_entry.id   eb099009477aaf7d9ba9925b391a2e88
#
_cell.length_a   1.000
_cell.length_b   1.000
_cell.length_c   1.000
_cell.angle_alpha   90.00
_cell.angle_beta   90.00
_cell.angle_gamma   90.00
#
_symmetry.space_group_name_H-M   'P 1'
#
loop_
_entity.id
_entity.type
_entity.pdbx_description
1 polymer ?
#
loop_
_entity_poly.entity_id
_entity_poly.type
_entity_poly.pdbx_seq_one_letter_code
_entity_poly.pdbx_strand_id
1 'polypeptide(L)'
;SEANRKKSRRVVLLSLDGICVAGFQQAKTPNLDALLAKGVLSLDTRVVMPSVTLPNWTSHLTGSGPEQHGVVDNGWTISKHKLPSVETDADGYYPSVFKVLKEANSRIKTAFYYNWLNLIYPYNQKYLDEVSFLKDDAYLPNYEKAFDFLLKNREEPTLVFLYSVHTDHAGHKYKEDETGGFV
;
A
#
# COMPACT_ATOMS: atom_id res chain seq x y z
N SER A 1 32.87 1.94 -23.14
CA SER A 1 32.88 2.52 -21.80
C SER A 1 31.64 2.09 -21.02
N GLU A 2 31.81 1.30 -20.00
CA GLU A 2 30.77 0.91 -19.04
C GLU A 2 30.37 2.09 -18.11
N ALA A 3 30.41 3.28 -18.65
CA ALA A 3 30.12 4.48 -17.90
C ALA A 3 28.63 4.57 -17.56
N ASN A 4 28.30 4.39 -16.28
CA ASN A 4 27.08 4.86 -15.63
C ASN A 4 25.76 4.34 -16.20
N ARG A 5 25.50 3.04 -16.13
CA ARG A 5 24.13 2.57 -15.99
C ARG A 5 23.61 3.09 -14.65
N LYS A 6 22.83 4.17 -14.66
CA LYS A 6 22.04 4.57 -13.49
C LYS A 6 21.31 3.34 -13.00
N LYS A 7 21.65 2.85 -11.81
CA LYS A 7 20.91 1.74 -11.18
C LYS A 7 19.45 2.14 -11.10
N SER A 8 18.57 1.32 -11.67
CA SER A 8 17.13 1.52 -11.56
C SER A 8 16.70 1.47 -10.11
N ARG A 9 15.90 2.43 -9.68
CA ARG A 9 15.38 2.48 -8.31
C ARG A 9 14.20 1.54 -8.16
N ARG A 10 14.19 0.79 -7.08
CA ARG A 10 13.07 -0.06 -6.69
C ARG A 10 12.53 0.40 -5.36
N VAL A 11 11.23 0.62 -5.31
CA VAL A 11 10.54 0.97 -4.07
C VAL A 11 9.46 -0.07 -3.83
N VAL A 12 9.49 -0.68 -2.66
CA VAL A 12 8.45 -1.60 -2.19
C VAL A 12 7.80 -1.00 -0.95
N LEU A 13 6.50 -0.73 -1.04
CA LEU A 13 5.68 -0.35 0.09
C LEU A 13 5.04 -1.63 0.65
N LEU A 14 5.73 -2.25 1.61
CA LEU A 14 5.20 -3.40 2.32
C LEU A 14 4.27 -2.91 3.44
N SER A 15 3.00 -3.22 3.30
CA SER A 15 1.94 -2.65 4.12
C SER A 15 1.19 -3.73 4.88
N LEU A 16 1.20 -3.62 6.20
CA LEU A 16 0.51 -4.52 7.11
C LEU A 16 -0.56 -3.72 7.86
N ASP A 17 -1.82 -4.08 7.67
CA ASP A 17 -2.93 -3.38 8.32
C ASP A 17 -3.11 -3.83 9.76
N GLY A 18 -3.53 -2.90 10.63
CA GLY A 18 -3.86 -3.20 12.02
C GLY A 18 -2.67 -3.46 12.95
N ILE A 19 -1.46 -3.07 12.58
CA ILE A 19 -0.29 -3.15 13.46
C ILE A 19 -0.33 -2.02 14.49
N CYS A 20 -0.31 -2.37 15.78
CA CYS A 20 -0.14 -1.40 16.85
C CYS A 20 1.31 -1.38 17.36
N VAL A 21 1.72 -0.26 17.96
CA VAL A 21 3.08 -0.09 18.48
C VAL A 21 3.42 -1.16 19.52
N ALA A 22 2.51 -1.42 20.47
CA ALA A 22 2.75 -2.41 21.52
C ALA A 22 2.94 -3.82 20.96
N GLY A 23 2.10 -4.23 20.00
CA GLY A 23 2.24 -5.53 19.35
C GLY A 23 3.52 -5.64 18.55
N PHE A 24 3.88 -4.60 17.81
CA PHE A 24 5.13 -4.56 17.07
C PHE A 24 6.37 -4.69 17.98
N GLN A 25 6.37 -3.99 19.11
CA GLN A 25 7.48 -4.05 20.07
C GLN A 25 7.60 -5.41 20.78
N GLN A 26 6.50 -6.13 20.95
CA GLN A 26 6.50 -7.46 21.58
C GLN A 26 6.78 -8.59 20.58
N ALA A 27 6.45 -8.42 19.31
CA ALA A 27 6.63 -9.44 18.30
C ALA A 27 8.11 -9.71 18.00
N LYS A 28 8.42 -10.96 17.73
CA LYS A 28 9.75 -11.36 17.25
C LYS A 28 9.83 -11.16 15.76
N THR A 29 10.58 -10.15 15.32
CA THR A 29 10.69 -9.75 13.89
C THR A 29 12.15 -9.70 13.44
N PRO A 30 12.87 -10.83 13.39
CA PRO A 30 14.32 -10.83 13.14
C PRO A 30 14.69 -10.24 11.76
N ASN A 31 13.86 -10.48 10.74
CA ASN A 31 14.12 -9.93 9.40
C ASN A 31 13.87 -8.42 9.32
N LEU A 32 12.82 -7.92 9.98
CA LEU A 32 12.57 -6.48 10.10
C LEU A 32 13.65 -5.81 10.93
N ASP A 33 14.07 -6.42 12.02
CA ASP A 33 15.16 -5.90 12.87
C ASP A 33 16.45 -5.75 12.06
N ALA A 34 16.77 -6.71 11.20
CA ALA A 34 17.93 -6.65 10.31
C ALA A 34 17.83 -5.49 9.30
N LEU A 35 16.64 -5.22 8.76
CA LEU A 35 16.40 -4.07 7.88
C LEU A 35 16.52 -2.76 8.65
N LEU A 36 15.96 -2.69 9.86
CA LEU A 36 15.98 -1.50 10.71
C LEU A 36 17.39 -1.12 11.15
N ALA A 37 18.31 -2.08 11.26
CA ALA A 37 19.71 -1.80 11.56
C ALA A 37 20.38 -0.85 10.55
N LYS A 38 19.83 -0.76 9.34
CA LYS A 38 20.29 0.12 8.23
C LYS A 38 19.22 1.12 7.79
N GLY A 39 18.14 1.21 8.52
CA GLY A 39 16.98 2.02 8.17
C GLY A 39 16.60 3.00 9.27
N VAL A 40 15.37 3.47 9.20
CA VAL A 40 14.77 4.41 10.16
C VAL A 40 13.45 3.84 10.66
N LEU A 41 13.20 3.93 11.95
CA LEU A 41 11.95 3.54 12.59
C LEU A 41 11.25 4.78 13.16
N SER A 42 9.97 4.94 12.88
CA SER A 42 9.09 5.89 13.55
C SER A 42 7.95 5.14 14.25
N LEU A 43 7.74 5.43 15.52
CA LEU A 43 6.66 4.87 16.33
C LEU A 43 5.57 5.93 16.66
N ASP A 44 5.73 7.15 16.16
CA ASP A 44 4.87 8.30 16.47
C ASP A 44 4.05 8.76 15.25
N THR A 45 3.94 7.95 14.22
CA THR A 45 3.16 8.27 13.03
C THR A 45 1.68 8.35 13.37
N ARG A 46 1.02 9.40 12.89
CA ARG A 46 -0.41 9.63 13.10
C ARG A 46 -1.22 9.25 11.87
N VAL A 47 -2.38 8.66 12.11
CA VAL A 47 -3.38 8.40 11.07
C VAL A 47 -4.11 9.67 10.67
N VAL A 48 -4.72 9.67 9.48
CA VAL A 48 -5.66 10.73 9.09
C VAL A 48 -7.05 10.44 9.65
N MET A 49 -7.87 11.46 9.73
CA MET A 49 -9.27 11.31 10.17
C MET A 49 -10.22 11.32 8.96
N PRO A 50 -11.21 10.43 8.93
CA PRO A 50 -11.52 9.40 9.93
C PRO A 50 -10.48 8.26 9.94
N SER A 51 -10.22 7.70 11.14
CA SER A 51 -9.18 6.68 11.37
C SER A 51 -9.62 5.28 10.96
N VAL A 52 -10.10 5.14 9.75
CA VAL A 52 -10.51 3.86 9.15
C VAL A 52 -9.64 3.52 7.95
N THR A 53 -9.73 2.29 7.48
CA THR A 53 -8.77 1.68 6.54
C THR A 53 -8.66 2.45 5.22
N LEU A 54 -9.75 2.61 4.49
CA LEU A 54 -9.68 3.13 3.12
C LEU A 54 -9.22 4.59 3.03
N PRO A 55 -9.73 5.52 3.86
CA PRO A 55 -9.22 6.90 3.90
C PRO A 55 -7.72 6.98 4.15
N ASN A 56 -7.20 6.17 5.07
CA ASN A 56 -5.78 6.19 5.44
C ASN A 56 -4.88 5.65 4.34
N TRP A 57 -5.20 4.51 3.75
CA TRP A 57 -4.42 3.97 2.63
C TRP A 57 -4.51 4.86 1.39
N THR A 58 -5.68 5.47 1.14
CA THR A 58 -5.83 6.44 0.06
C THR A 58 -4.92 7.65 0.27
N SER A 59 -4.80 8.14 1.50
CA SER A 59 -3.87 9.23 1.83
C SER A 59 -2.42 8.83 1.62
N HIS A 60 -2.02 7.61 1.94
CA HIS A 60 -0.68 7.08 1.65
C HIS A 60 -0.37 7.08 0.15
N LEU A 61 -1.33 6.68 -0.68
CA LEU A 61 -1.10 6.47 -2.11
C LEU A 61 -1.47 7.68 -2.98
N THR A 62 -1.91 8.78 -2.37
CA THR A 62 -2.21 10.05 -3.05
C THR A 62 -1.40 11.23 -2.52
N GLY A 63 -0.85 11.12 -1.33
CA GLY A 63 -0.19 12.24 -0.65
C GLY A 63 -1.14 13.35 -0.23
N SER A 64 -2.44 13.07 -0.11
CA SER A 64 -3.49 14.04 0.17
C SER A 64 -4.38 13.57 1.31
N GLY A 65 -5.03 14.51 2.00
CA GLY A 65 -5.99 14.18 3.05
C GLY A 65 -7.38 13.83 2.49
N PRO A 66 -8.27 13.27 3.33
CA PRO A 66 -9.63 12.93 2.93
C PRO A 66 -10.45 14.11 2.42
N GLU A 67 -10.18 15.33 2.89
CA GLU A 67 -10.81 16.56 2.41
C GLU A 67 -10.48 16.86 0.95
N GLN A 68 -9.40 16.30 0.43
CA GLN A 68 -8.98 16.46 -0.96
C GLN A 68 -9.41 15.28 -1.81
N HIS A 69 -9.08 14.05 -1.43
CA HIS A 69 -9.38 12.87 -2.23
C HIS A 69 -10.84 12.40 -2.09
N GLY A 70 -11.56 12.82 -1.05
CA GLY A 70 -12.99 12.52 -0.87
C GLY A 70 -13.30 11.11 -0.40
N VAL A 71 -12.29 10.30 -0.09
CA VAL A 71 -12.50 8.93 0.45
C VAL A 71 -12.57 9.02 1.96
N VAL A 72 -13.79 8.91 2.51
CA VAL A 72 -14.09 9.16 3.94
C VAL A 72 -14.60 7.93 4.68
N ASP A 73 -14.80 6.82 3.99
CA ASP A 73 -15.21 5.55 4.60
C ASP A 73 -14.73 4.35 3.77
N ASN A 74 -14.92 3.15 4.30
CA ASN A 74 -14.50 1.91 3.65
C ASN A 74 -15.42 1.45 2.50
N GLY A 75 -16.59 2.06 2.35
CA GLY A 75 -17.57 1.75 1.33
C GLY A 75 -17.47 2.58 0.06
N TRP A 76 -16.46 3.41 -0.07
CA TRP A 76 -16.28 4.28 -1.23
C TRP A 76 -16.19 3.46 -2.52
N THR A 77 -16.94 3.88 -3.52
CA THR A 77 -16.78 3.44 -4.91
C THR A 77 -16.85 4.66 -5.83
N ILE A 78 -16.34 4.55 -7.06
CA ILE A 78 -16.39 5.65 -8.01
C ILE A 78 -17.81 6.10 -8.34
N SER A 79 -18.76 5.18 -8.34
CA SER A 79 -20.17 5.46 -8.62
C SER A 79 -21.00 5.84 -7.39
N LYS A 80 -20.48 5.57 -6.18
CA LYS A 80 -21.21 5.82 -4.92
C LYS A 80 -20.23 6.23 -3.82
N HIS A 81 -20.26 7.50 -3.47
CA HIS A 81 -19.44 8.06 -2.39
C HIS A 81 -20.10 9.34 -1.83
N LYS A 82 -19.74 9.68 -0.59
CA LYS A 82 -20.37 10.77 0.16
C LYS A 82 -19.87 12.15 -0.24
N LEU A 83 -18.58 12.29 -0.50
CA LEU A 83 -17.95 13.56 -0.84
C LEU A 83 -17.29 13.50 -2.20
N PRO A 84 -17.37 14.56 -3.01
CA PRO A 84 -16.56 14.67 -4.21
C PRO A 84 -15.09 14.90 -3.84
N SER A 85 -14.18 14.47 -4.70
CA SER A 85 -12.79 14.90 -4.62
C SER A 85 -12.63 16.32 -5.19
N VAL A 86 -11.56 17.01 -4.80
CA VAL A 86 -11.31 18.38 -5.30
C VAL A 86 -10.85 18.39 -6.76
N GLU A 87 -10.35 17.29 -7.26
CA GLU A 87 -10.01 17.08 -8.66
C GLU A 87 -10.16 15.61 -9.04
N THR A 88 -10.36 15.33 -10.33
CA THR A 88 -10.41 13.98 -10.88
C THR A 88 -9.71 13.93 -12.23
N ASP A 89 -9.22 12.74 -12.60
CA ASP A 89 -8.82 12.47 -13.98
C ASP A 89 -10.05 12.29 -14.87
N ALA A 90 -9.83 12.03 -16.18
CA ALA A 90 -10.90 11.88 -17.15
C ALA A 90 -11.84 10.68 -16.85
N ASP A 91 -11.36 9.71 -16.06
CA ASP A 91 -12.13 8.53 -15.67
C ASP A 91 -12.81 8.70 -14.30
N GLY A 92 -12.66 9.86 -13.67
CA GLY A 92 -13.30 10.20 -12.39
C GLY A 92 -12.52 9.87 -11.12
N TYR A 93 -11.25 9.47 -11.24
CA TYR A 93 -10.40 9.13 -10.10
C TYR A 93 -9.53 10.31 -9.65
N TYR A 94 -9.35 10.45 -8.35
CA TYR A 94 -8.34 11.34 -7.79
C TYR A 94 -6.93 10.85 -8.16
N PRO A 95 -5.98 11.75 -8.48
CA PRO A 95 -4.63 11.33 -8.88
C PRO A 95 -3.91 10.52 -7.81
N SER A 96 -3.42 9.34 -8.18
CA SER A 96 -2.61 8.48 -7.33
C SER A 96 -1.12 8.65 -7.60
N VAL A 97 -0.28 8.15 -6.72
CA VAL A 97 1.16 8.06 -6.93
C VAL A 97 1.49 7.29 -8.23
N PHE A 98 0.70 6.28 -8.57
CA PHE A 98 0.90 5.50 -9.80
C PHE A 98 0.71 6.35 -11.05
N LYS A 99 -0.34 7.18 -11.07
CA LYS A 99 -0.57 8.14 -12.15
C LYS A 99 0.58 9.13 -12.27
N VAL A 100 0.97 9.75 -11.17
CA VAL A 100 2.04 10.75 -11.14
C VAL A 100 3.36 10.17 -11.66
N LEU A 101 3.70 8.96 -11.24
CA LEU A 101 4.92 8.28 -11.70
C LEU A 101 4.88 7.95 -13.19
N LYS A 102 3.79 7.38 -13.67
CA LYS A 102 3.64 6.99 -15.08
C LYS A 102 3.66 8.21 -16.02
N GLU A 103 3.07 9.31 -15.61
CA GLU A 103 3.10 10.55 -16.40
C GLU A 103 4.47 11.22 -16.39
N ALA A 104 5.22 11.09 -15.29
CA ALA A 104 6.58 11.61 -15.22
C ALA A 104 7.58 10.77 -16.04
N ASN A 105 7.41 9.45 -16.04
CA ASN A 105 8.26 8.51 -16.78
C ASN A 105 7.49 7.22 -17.06
N SER A 106 7.09 7.04 -18.33
CA SER A 106 6.30 5.86 -18.76
C SER A 106 7.03 4.52 -18.61
N ARG A 107 8.35 4.53 -18.39
CA ARG A 107 9.15 3.33 -18.14
C ARG A 107 9.02 2.80 -16.72
N ILE A 108 8.52 3.59 -15.78
CA ILE A 108 8.29 3.15 -14.41
C ILE A 108 7.26 2.02 -14.40
N LYS A 109 7.61 0.91 -13.77
CA LYS A 109 6.72 -0.25 -13.61
C LYS A 109 6.05 -0.20 -12.25
N THR A 110 4.75 -0.47 -12.24
CA THR A 110 3.91 -0.35 -11.05
C THR A 110 3.12 -1.63 -10.83
N ALA A 111 3.00 -2.05 -9.56
CA ALA A 111 2.22 -3.23 -9.21
C ALA A 111 1.48 -3.02 -7.88
N PHE A 112 0.34 -3.68 -7.76
CA PHE A 112 -0.55 -3.59 -6.62
C PHE A 112 -1.02 -4.99 -6.22
N TYR A 113 -0.57 -5.46 -5.08
CA TYR A 113 -0.91 -6.76 -4.52
C TYR A 113 -1.67 -6.57 -3.23
N TYR A 114 -2.84 -7.18 -3.10
CA TYR A 114 -3.71 -6.92 -1.96
C TYR A 114 -4.63 -8.11 -1.66
N ASN A 115 -5.22 -8.11 -0.49
CA ASN A 115 -6.14 -9.14 -0.04
C ASN A 115 -7.37 -8.61 0.72
N TRP A 116 -7.66 -7.32 0.57
CA TRP A 116 -8.92 -6.70 0.96
C TRP A 116 -9.55 -6.02 -0.25
N LEU A 117 -10.70 -6.51 -0.68
CA LEU A 117 -11.27 -6.19 -2.01
C LEU A 117 -11.42 -4.69 -2.28
N ASN A 118 -11.92 -3.93 -1.29
CA ASN A 118 -12.21 -2.51 -1.49
C ASN A 118 -10.97 -1.62 -1.57
N LEU A 119 -9.79 -2.15 -1.22
CA LEU A 119 -8.58 -1.34 -1.13
C LEU A 119 -8.21 -0.63 -2.43
N ILE A 120 -8.45 -1.27 -3.57
CA ILE A 120 -8.05 -0.76 -4.88
C ILE A 120 -9.04 0.23 -5.49
N TYR A 121 -10.25 0.30 -4.99
CA TYR A 121 -11.34 1.07 -5.62
C TYR A 121 -11.05 2.56 -5.83
N PRO A 122 -10.32 3.27 -4.95
CA PRO A 122 -10.02 4.68 -5.17
C PRO A 122 -9.05 4.99 -6.31
N TYR A 123 -8.38 3.99 -6.87
CA TYR A 123 -7.27 4.21 -7.80
C TYR A 123 -7.64 3.81 -9.23
N ASN A 124 -7.22 4.64 -10.19
CA ASN A 124 -7.34 4.29 -11.60
C ASN A 124 -6.32 3.19 -11.96
N GLN A 125 -6.81 2.00 -12.27
CA GLN A 125 -5.98 0.83 -12.51
C GLN A 125 -5.22 0.88 -13.84
N LYS A 126 -5.54 1.81 -14.74
CA LYS A 126 -4.79 1.95 -15.99
C LYS A 126 -3.32 2.35 -15.78
N TYR A 127 -2.98 2.84 -14.59
CA TYR A 127 -1.60 3.19 -14.22
C TYR A 127 -0.87 2.06 -13.49
N LEU A 128 -1.43 0.86 -13.48
CA LEU A 128 -0.85 -0.33 -12.86
C LEU A 128 -0.51 -1.38 -13.93
N ASP A 129 0.73 -1.86 -13.92
CA ASP A 129 1.19 -2.91 -14.83
C ASP A 129 0.78 -4.30 -14.36
N GLU A 130 0.71 -4.52 -13.05
CA GLU A 130 0.23 -5.78 -12.46
C GLU A 130 -0.67 -5.49 -11.25
N VAL A 131 -1.77 -6.24 -11.18
CA VAL A 131 -2.72 -6.21 -10.06
C VAL A 131 -3.05 -7.64 -9.68
N SER A 132 -2.93 -7.98 -8.40
CA SER A 132 -3.30 -9.31 -7.90
C SER A 132 -4.04 -9.22 -6.57
N PHE A 133 -5.30 -9.65 -6.60
CA PHE A 133 -6.12 -9.81 -5.41
C PHE A 133 -6.16 -11.27 -4.97
N LEU A 134 -5.95 -11.52 -3.68
CA LEU A 134 -6.15 -12.81 -3.04
C LEU A 134 -7.27 -12.73 -2.01
N LYS A 135 -8.22 -13.66 -2.10
CA LYS A 135 -9.33 -13.78 -1.15
C LYS A 135 -8.91 -14.53 0.12
N ASP A 136 -9.77 -14.51 1.14
CA ASP A 136 -9.65 -15.32 2.36
C ASP A 136 -8.36 -15.03 3.15
N ASP A 137 -7.92 -13.76 3.16
CA ASP A 137 -6.71 -13.29 3.86
C ASP A 137 -5.40 -13.95 3.41
N ALA A 138 -5.39 -14.65 2.29
CA ALA A 138 -4.17 -15.21 1.72
C ALA A 138 -3.20 -14.10 1.30
N TYR A 139 -1.90 -14.29 1.53
CA TYR A 139 -0.89 -13.27 1.24
C TYR A 139 0.40 -13.84 0.61
N LEU A 140 0.82 -15.06 0.96
CA LEU A 140 2.08 -15.64 0.48
C LEU A 140 2.20 -15.69 -1.04
N PRO A 141 1.19 -16.12 -1.81
CA PRO A 141 1.30 -16.12 -3.27
C PRO A 141 1.52 -14.71 -3.85
N ASN A 142 0.99 -13.67 -3.22
CA ASN A 142 1.24 -12.30 -3.64
C ASN A 142 2.67 -11.85 -3.36
N TYR A 143 3.28 -12.32 -2.28
CA TYR A 143 4.70 -12.06 -2.00
C TYR A 143 5.60 -12.67 -3.07
N GLU A 144 5.29 -13.89 -3.52
CA GLU A 144 6.00 -14.53 -4.61
C GLU A 144 5.82 -13.77 -5.95
N LYS A 145 4.60 -13.35 -6.26
CA LYS A 145 4.32 -12.53 -7.45
C LYS A 145 5.04 -11.19 -7.42
N ALA A 146 5.09 -10.53 -6.27
CA ALA A 146 5.82 -9.27 -6.12
C ALA A 146 7.32 -9.47 -6.38
N PHE A 147 7.90 -10.54 -5.85
CA PHE A 147 9.29 -10.88 -6.09
C PHE A 147 9.57 -11.15 -7.59
N ASP A 148 8.73 -11.93 -8.24
CA ASP A 148 8.84 -12.22 -9.67
C ASP A 148 8.71 -10.95 -10.53
N PHE A 149 7.79 -10.05 -10.17
CA PHE A 149 7.63 -8.75 -10.82
C PHE A 149 8.89 -7.90 -10.71
N LEU A 150 9.51 -7.84 -9.54
CA LEU A 150 10.75 -7.11 -9.31
C LEU A 150 11.92 -7.70 -10.11
N LEU A 151 12.03 -9.02 -10.18
CA LEU A 151 13.05 -9.70 -10.99
C LEU A 151 12.86 -9.45 -12.48
N LYS A 152 11.63 -9.60 -12.97
CA LYS A 152 11.27 -9.39 -14.38
C LYS A 152 11.57 -7.97 -14.83
N ASN A 153 11.37 -6.99 -13.97
CA ASN A 153 11.53 -5.57 -14.27
C ASN A 153 12.80 -4.95 -13.65
N ARG A 154 13.81 -5.75 -13.37
CA ARG A 154 15.02 -5.29 -12.66
C ARG A 154 15.80 -4.18 -13.35
N GLU A 155 15.61 -4.00 -14.66
CA GLU A 155 16.26 -2.95 -15.44
C GLU A 155 15.46 -1.64 -15.46
N GLU A 156 14.24 -1.65 -14.93
CA GLU A 156 13.35 -0.50 -14.92
C GLU A 156 13.14 0.02 -13.49
N PRO A 157 12.90 1.33 -13.31
CA PRO A 157 12.42 1.80 -12.01
C PRO A 157 11.05 1.20 -11.72
N THR A 158 10.84 0.78 -10.46
CA THR A 158 9.61 0.10 -10.05
C THR A 158 9.05 0.65 -8.76
N LEU A 159 7.74 0.67 -8.66
CA LEU A 159 6.99 0.85 -7.40
C LEU A 159 6.04 -0.32 -7.22
N VAL A 160 6.23 -1.07 -6.15
CA VAL A 160 5.35 -2.17 -5.75
C VAL A 160 4.64 -1.81 -4.46
N PHE A 161 3.32 -1.85 -4.48
CA PHE A 161 2.49 -1.79 -3.28
C PHE A 161 2.03 -3.20 -2.93
N LEU A 162 2.41 -3.68 -1.76
CA LEU A 162 2.16 -5.04 -1.27
C LEU A 162 1.46 -4.96 0.08
N TYR A 163 0.16 -5.25 0.09
CA TYR A 163 -0.72 -5.06 1.24
C TYR A 163 -1.27 -6.37 1.76
N SER A 164 -1.29 -6.50 3.08
CA SER A 164 -1.85 -7.63 3.80
C SER A 164 -2.79 -7.19 4.92
N VAL A 165 -4.00 -7.73 4.92
CA VAL A 165 -5.06 -7.42 5.89
C VAL A 165 -5.12 -8.39 7.08
N HIS A 166 -4.45 -9.53 6.98
CA HIS A 166 -4.60 -10.61 7.97
C HIS A 166 -4.28 -10.20 9.42
N THR A 167 -3.33 -9.28 9.62
CA THR A 167 -2.99 -8.77 10.96
C THR A 167 -4.14 -7.96 11.55
N ASP A 168 -4.82 -7.14 10.74
CA ASP A 168 -6.01 -6.40 11.16
C ASP A 168 -7.15 -7.33 11.54
N HIS A 169 -7.43 -8.35 10.73
CA HIS A 169 -8.44 -9.35 11.05
C HIS A 169 -8.11 -10.15 12.31
N ALA A 170 -6.84 -10.50 12.53
CA ALA A 170 -6.40 -11.16 13.76
C ALA A 170 -6.61 -10.24 14.97
N GLY A 171 -6.27 -8.95 14.87
CA GLY A 171 -6.47 -7.98 15.93
C GLY A 171 -7.93 -7.80 16.31
N HIS A 172 -8.83 -7.69 15.35
CA HIS A 172 -10.27 -7.63 15.60
C HIS A 172 -10.82 -8.91 16.24
N LYS A 173 -10.29 -10.08 15.88
CA LYS A 173 -10.71 -11.36 16.41
C LYS A 173 -10.22 -11.60 17.84
N TYR A 174 -8.97 -11.24 18.16
CA TYR A 174 -8.30 -11.56 19.43
C TYR A 174 -8.08 -10.38 20.35
N LYS A 175 -8.39 -9.16 19.93
CA LYS A 175 -8.08 -7.87 20.56
C LYS A 175 -6.58 -7.55 20.60
N GLU A 176 -6.26 -6.29 20.89
CA GLU A 176 -4.89 -5.75 20.71
C GLU A 176 -3.85 -6.35 21.64
N ASP A 177 -4.21 -6.68 22.86
CA ASP A 177 -3.30 -7.14 23.92
C ASP A 177 -3.32 -8.65 24.13
N GLU A 178 -4.08 -9.39 23.32
CA GLU A 178 -4.13 -10.85 23.41
C GLU A 178 -3.10 -11.49 22.49
N THR A 179 -2.44 -12.53 22.98
CA THR A 179 -1.51 -13.33 22.16
C THR A 179 -2.25 -13.93 20.96
N GLY A 180 -1.75 -13.69 19.76
CA GLY A 180 -2.37 -14.11 18.51
C GLY A 180 -3.18 -13.03 17.81
N GLY A 181 -3.43 -11.88 18.46
CA GLY A 181 -4.05 -10.72 17.87
C GLY A 181 -3.06 -9.84 17.11
N PHE A 182 -2.51 -8.85 17.80
CA PHE A 182 -1.57 -7.88 17.22
C PHE A 182 -0.09 -8.18 17.52
N VAL A 183 0.23 -9.33 18.11
CA VAL A 183 1.60 -9.73 18.44
C VAL A 183 2.07 -10.86 17.53
#